data_b66308d825ea1b623c11d1860397a3b2
#
_entry.id   b66308d825ea1b623c11d1860397a3b2
#
_cell.length_a   1.000
_cell.length_b   1.000
_cell.length_c   1.000
_cell.angle_alpha   90.00
_cell.angle_beta   90.00
_cell.angle_gamma   90.00
#
_symmetry.space_group_name_H-M   'P 1'
#
loop_
_entity.id
_entity.type
_entity.pdbx_description
1 polymer ?
#
loop_
_entity_poly.entity_id
_entity_poly.type
_entity_poly.pdbx_seq_one_letter_code
_entity_poly.pdbx_strand_id
1 'polypeptide(L)'
;AKALDCKEGLGHQCNHCDSCEKIIHGQHPDVIEIDAASNSTVDSVRQLIENVSYQPLLSRYKVYIIDEVHNMSDSAFNALLKTIEEPPSFVIFILATTDPQKVLPTILSRVQRFDFSKVRDEDLIKNMKRVLDNEHITYEEDALRLISSLSDGGVRDSLSLLDKVVSYCGDDIKTKDVNDLLGLLSLDEEIALINDISMKKADAVLKSIKERYQQGLDIRRFRNDMINIYKDFLIYNITQDVSLLEHLRENEVKKIH
;
A
#
# COMPACT_ATOMS: atom_id res chain seq x y z
N ALA A 1 -6.43 -12.11 -15.26
CA ALA A 1 -5.85 -12.95 -16.33
C ALA A 1 -6.01 -14.46 -16.00
N LYS A 2 -5.39 -15.00 -14.92
CA LYS A 2 -5.44 -16.46 -14.65
C LYS A 2 -6.84 -17.07 -14.66
N ALA A 3 -7.83 -16.40 -14.07
CA ALA A 3 -9.20 -16.89 -14.04
C ALA A 3 -9.89 -16.94 -15.43
N LEU A 4 -9.39 -16.16 -16.39
CA LEU A 4 -9.88 -16.12 -17.77
C LEU A 4 -9.23 -17.18 -18.65
N ASP A 5 -7.93 -17.43 -18.44
CA ASP A 5 -7.08 -18.22 -19.32
C ASP A 5 -6.60 -19.54 -18.71
N CYS A 6 -7.16 -19.92 -17.57
CA CYS A 6 -6.89 -21.21 -16.97
C CYS A 6 -7.40 -22.35 -17.85
N LYS A 7 -6.57 -23.39 -18.10
CA LYS A 7 -6.93 -24.54 -18.91
C LYS A 7 -8.01 -25.41 -18.28
N GLU A 8 -8.16 -25.35 -16.94
CA GLU A 8 -9.15 -26.14 -16.20
C GLU A 8 -10.54 -25.51 -16.15
N GLY A 9 -10.70 -24.28 -16.66
CA GLY A 9 -12.01 -23.64 -16.82
C GLY A 9 -12.02 -22.15 -16.51
N LEU A 10 -13.08 -21.47 -16.94
CA LEU A 10 -13.33 -20.07 -16.68
C LEU A 10 -13.73 -19.83 -15.23
N GLY A 11 -13.23 -18.74 -14.67
CA GLY A 11 -13.59 -18.27 -13.33
C GLY A 11 -12.76 -18.89 -12.20
N HIS A 12 -11.97 -19.91 -12.46
CA HIS A 12 -11.11 -20.57 -11.48
C HIS A 12 -9.69 -20.66 -11.98
N GLN A 13 -8.73 -20.27 -11.12
CA GLN A 13 -7.31 -20.46 -11.38
C GLN A 13 -6.81 -21.71 -10.63
N CYS A 14 -6.28 -22.71 -11.35
CA CYS A 14 -5.67 -23.86 -10.71
C CYS A 14 -4.27 -23.60 -10.15
N ASN A 15 -3.56 -22.57 -10.67
CA ASN A 15 -2.19 -22.17 -10.32
C ASN A 15 -1.08 -23.18 -10.69
N HIS A 16 -1.39 -24.29 -11.34
CA HIS A 16 -0.43 -25.35 -11.71
C HIS A 16 -0.46 -25.73 -13.19
N CYS A 17 -1.41 -25.26 -13.98
CA CYS A 17 -1.36 -25.48 -15.41
C CYS A 17 -0.37 -24.53 -16.09
N ASP A 18 0.13 -24.91 -17.26
CA ASP A 18 1.12 -24.16 -18.04
C ASP A 18 0.72 -22.69 -18.27
N SER A 19 -0.56 -22.40 -18.52
CA SER A 19 -1.05 -21.01 -18.64
C SER A 19 -0.96 -20.26 -17.32
N CYS A 20 -1.40 -20.85 -16.21
CA CYS A 20 -1.32 -20.21 -14.90
C CYS A 20 0.12 -19.95 -14.47
N GLU A 21 1.02 -20.92 -14.71
CA GLU A 21 2.45 -20.75 -14.38
C GLU A 21 3.11 -19.66 -15.20
N LYS A 22 2.87 -19.63 -16.53
CA LYS A 22 3.37 -18.55 -17.39
C LYS A 22 2.87 -17.18 -16.96
N ILE A 23 1.60 -17.08 -16.56
CA ILE A 23 1.03 -15.79 -16.06
C ILE A 23 1.70 -15.40 -14.72
N ILE A 24 1.94 -16.35 -13.80
CA ILE A 24 2.62 -16.06 -12.53
C ILE A 24 4.03 -15.52 -12.78
N HIS A 25 4.73 -16.04 -13.77
CA HIS A 25 6.09 -15.60 -14.10
C HIS A 25 6.15 -14.42 -15.09
N GLY A 26 5.00 -13.83 -15.47
CA GLY A 26 4.97 -12.71 -16.43
C GLY A 26 5.42 -13.07 -17.85
N GLN A 27 5.33 -14.36 -18.24
CA GLN A 27 5.83 -14.89 -19.52
C GLN A 27 4.71 -15.31 -20.48
N HIS A 28 3.46 -15.01 -20.15
CA HIS A 28 2.34 -15.42 -20.97
C HIS A 28 2.13 -14.45 -22.16
N PRO A 29 2.18 -14.91 -23.42
CA PRO A 29 2.17 -14.03 -24.58
C PRO A 29 0.84 -13.29 -24.76
N ASP A 30 -0.27 -13.84 -24.24
CA ASP A 30 -1.59 -13.24 -24.36
C ASP A 30 -1.99 -12.40 -23.13
N VAL A 31 -1.10 -12.27 -22.13
CA VAL A 31 -1.29 -11.39 -20.98
C VAL A 31 -0.20 -10.33 -21.01
N ILE A 32 -0.60 -9.11 -21.34
CA ILE A 32 0.31 -7.99 -21.58
C ILE A 32 0.07 -6.96 -20.50
N GLU A 33 1.10 -6.74 -19.68
CA GLU A 33 1.09 -5.74 -18.62
C GLU A 33 1.93 -4.54 -19.06
N ILE A 34 1.34 -3.34 -18.96
CA ILE A 34 1.91 -2.09 -19.43
C ILE A 34 1.79 -1.07 -18.28
N ASP A 35 2.91 -0.51 -17.89
CA ASP A 35 2.93 0.66 -17.02
C ASP A 35 2.76 1.92 -17.88
N ALA A 36 1.69 2.66 -17.66
CA ALA A 36 1.39 3.88 -18.41
C ALA A 36 2.39 5.01 -18.10
N ALA A 37 3.06 5.00 -16.96
CA ALA A 37 4.10 6.01 -16.66
C ALA A 37 5.31 5.86 -17.60
N SER A 38 5.67 4.62 -17.92
CA SER A 38 6.79 4.31 -18.84
C SER A 38 6.36 4.34 -20.31
N ASN A 39 5.08 4.14 -20.61
CA ASN A 39 4.51 4.00 -21.96
C ASN A 39 3.40 5.04 -22.24
N SER A 40 3.61 6.28 -21.82
CA SER A 40 2.63 7.37 -21.92
C SER A 40 2.45 7.95 -23.33
N THR A 41 3.28 7.55 -24.30
CA THR A 41 3.32 8.13 -25.63
C THR A 41 2.23 7.58 -26.56
N VAL A 42 1.76 8.40 -27.50
CA VAL A 42 0.78 8.02 -28.51
C VAL A 42 1.28 6.84 -29.38
N ASP A 43 2.58 6.81 -29.66
CA ASP A 43 3.15 5.77 -30.54
C ASP A 43 3.16 4.40 -29.84
N SER A 44 3.45 4.34 -28.53
CA SER A 44 3.35 3.11 -27.73
C SER A 44 1.91 2.58 -27.73
N VAL A 45 0.92 3.47 -27.59
CA VAL A 45 -0.50 3.10 -27.61
C VAL A 45 -0.95 2.67 -29.01
N ARG A 46 -0.45 3.29 -30.08
CA ARG A 46 -0.74 2.85 -31.45
C ARG A 46 -0.23 1.43 -31.70
N GLN A 47 0.98 1.10 -31.28
CA GLN A 47 1.51 -0.27 -31.37
C GLN A 47 0.65 -1.27 -30.58
N LEU A 48 0.17 -0.85 -29.40
CA LEU A 48 -0.77 -1.67 -28.62
C LEU A 48 -2.04 -1.92 -29.41
N ILE A 49 -2.68 -0.89 -30.00
CA ILE A 49 -3.92 -0.98 -30.77
C ILE A 49 -3.73 -1.90 -32.00
N GLU A 50 -2.64 -1.81 -32.72
CA GLU A 50 -2.31 -2.71 -33.82
C GLU A 50 -2.27 -4.17 -33.35
N ASN A 51 -1.63 -4.42 -32.19
CA ASN A 51 -1.53 -5.75 -31.60
C ASN A 51 -2.85 -6.30 -31.06
N VAL A 52 -3.81 -5.44 -30.69
CA VAL A 52 -5.14 -5.85 -30.21
C VAL A 52 -5.91 -6.64 -31.28
N SER A 53 -5.71 -6.30 -32.53
CA SER A 53 -6.43 -6.94 -33.66
C SER A 53 -6.05 -8.41 -33.92
N TYR A 54 -4.91 -8.85 -33.38
CA TYR A 54 -4.44 -10.22 -33.57
C TYR A 54 -5.05 -11.18 -32.54
N GLN A 55 -5.42 -12.36 -32.98
CA GLN A 55 -5.95 -13.45 -32.16
C GLN A 55 -4.96 -13.85 -31.05
N PRO A 56 -5.45 -14.33 -29.90
CA PRO A 56 -4.60 -14.93 -28.88
C PRO A 56 -3.79 -16.11 -29.42
N LEU A 57 -2.58 -16.28 -28.92
CA LEU A 57 -1.67 -17.36 -29.36
C LEU A 57 -1.90 -18.68 -28.61
N LEU A 58 -2.13 -18.61 -27.31
CA LEU A 58 -2.20 -19.79 -26.43
C LEU A 58 -3.51 -19.87 -25.64
N SER A 59 -4.16 -18.74 -25.44
CA SER A 59 -5.29 -18.60 -24.51
C SER A 59 -6.61 -18.33 -25.23
N ARG A 60 -7.70 -18.33 -24.44
CA ARG A 60 -9.03 -17.95 -24.91
C ARG A 60 -9.16 -16.44 -25.07
N TYR A 61 -8.55 -15.69 -24.17
CA TYR A 61 -8.59 -14.24 -24.14
C TYR A 61 -7.19 -13.65 -24.22
N LYS A 62 -7.11 -12.46 -24.80
CA LYS A 62 -5.93 -11.60 -24.77
C LYS A 62 -6.19 -10.49 -23.78
N VAL A 63 -5.43 -10.46 -22.68
CA VAL A 63 -5.66 -9.58 -21.54
C VAL A 63 -4.61 -8.48 -21.54
N TYR A 64 -5.06 -7.24 -21.63
CA TYR A 64 -4.22 -6.06 -21.47
C TYR A 64 -4.45 -5.45 -20.10
N ILE A 65 -3.40 -5.39 -19.29
CA ILE A 65 -3.39 -4.74 -17.97
C ILE A 65 -2.60 -3.45 -18.13
N ILE A 66 -3.26 -2.32 -17.96
CA ILE A 66 -2.63 -0.99 -18.04
C ILE A 66 -2.63 -0.40 -16.64
N ASP A 67 -1.46 -0.39 -16.04
CA ASP A 67 -1.26 0.15 -14.69
C ASP A 67 -1.03 1.66 -14.75
N GLU A 68 -1.44 2.36 -13.69
CA GLU A 68 -1.36 3.82 -13.52
C GLU A 68 -1.87 4.58 -14.77
N VAL A 69 -2.99 4.12 -15.30
CA VAL A 69 -3.54 4.59 -16.58
C VAL A 69 -3.74 6.12 -16.63
N HIS A 70 -3.89 6.78 -15.48
CA HIS A 70 -3.99 8.24 -15.39
C HIS A 70 -2.71 8.99 -15.85
N ASN A 71 -1.57 8.29 -16.01
CA ASN A 71 -0.34 8.87 -16.54
C ASN A 71 -0.30 8.90 -18.07
N MET A 72 -1.28 8.31 -18.75
CA MET A 72 -1.37 8.41 -20.22
C MET A 72 -1.69 9.84 -20.65
N SER A 73 -1.10 10.27 -21.76
CA SER A 73 -1.46 11.56 -22.36
C SER A 73 -2.89 11.54 -22.91
N ASP A 74 -3.56 12.69 -22.97
CA ASP A 74 -4.92 12.81 -23.54
C ASP A 74 -5.01 12.27 -24.96
N SER A 75 -3.96 12.47 -25.75
CA SER A 75 -3.88 11.97 -27.12
C SER A 75 -3.74 10.44 -27.19
N ALA A 76 -3.05 9.82 -26.25
CA ALA A 76 -2.94 8.37 -26.10
C ALA A 76 -4.27 7.77 -25.64
N PHE A 77 -4.94 8.40 -24.67
CA PHE A 77 -6.29 8.03 -24.27
C PHE A 77 -7.28 8.07 -25.43
N ASN A 78 -7.31 9.18 -26.18
CA ASN A 78 -8.21 9.33 -27.31
C ASN A 78 -7.97 8.28 -28.41
N ALA A 79 -6.72 7.87 -28.63
CA ALA A 79 -6.41 6.78 -29.55
C ALA A 79 -6.98 5.44 -29.09
N LEU A 80 -6.96 5.18 -27.77
CA LEU A 80 -7.42 3.92 -27.17
C LEU A 80 -8.96 3.84 -27.06
N LEU A 81 -9.67 4.99 -27.00
CA LEU A 81 -11.12 5.07 -26.80
C LEU A 81 -11.90 4.15 -27.74
N LYS A 82 -11.62 4.21 -29.05
CA LYS A 82 -12.34 3.40 -30.05
C LYS A 82 -12.18 1.90 -29.79
N THR A 83 -11.00 1.49 -29.36
CA THR A 83 -10.70 0.08 -29.08
C THR A 83 -11.32 -0.39 -27.76
N ILE A 84 -11.50 0.52 -26.79
CA ILE A 84 -12.21 0.22 -25.53
C ILE A 84 -13.73 0.18 -25.78
N GLU A 85 -14.26 1.01 -26.67
CA GLU A 85 -15.70 1.04 -27.02
C GLU A 85 -16.13 -0.25 -27.70
N GLU A 86 -15.35 -0.72 -28.67
CA GLU A 86 -15.65 -1.89 -29.50
C GLU A 86 -14.45 -2.86 -29.52
N PRO A 87 -14.11 -3.49 -28.37
CA PRO A 87 -12.99 -4.42 -28.33
C PRO A 87 -13.35 -5.70 -29.09
N PRO A 88 -12.36 -6.36 -29.73
CA PRO A 88 -12.56 -7.71 -30.23
C PRO A 88 -13.06 -8.64 -29.11
N SER A 89 -13.93 -9.59 -29.43
CA SER A 89 -14.60 -10.47 -28.46
C SER A 89 -13.65 -11.31 -27.60
N PHE A 90 -12.42 -11.45 -28.05
CA PHE A 90 -11.35 -12.17 -27.35
C PHE A 90 -10.41 -11.24 -26.56
N VAL A 91 -10.67 -9.92 -26.48
CA VAL A 91 -9.82 -8.95 -25.82
C VAL A 91 -10.48 -8.44 -24.54
N ILE A 92 -9.72 -8.37 -23.47
CA ILE A 92 -10.15 -7.78 -22.19
C ILE A 92 -9.13 -6.74 -21.76
N PHE A 93 -9.61 -5.52 -21.46
CA PHE A 93 -8.82 -4.46 -20.86
C PHE A 93 -9.05 -4.39 -19.35
N ILE A 94 -7.97 -4.32 -18.59
CA ILE A 94 -7.97 -4.05 -17.15
C ILE A 94 -7.17 -2.77 -16.95
N LEU A 95 -7.86 -1.71 -16.54
CA LEU A 95 -7.25 -0.41 -16.30
C LEU A 95 -7.12 -0.21 -14.79
N ALA A 96 -5.90 0.03 -14.29
CA ALA A 96 -5.64 0.31 -12.90
C ALA A 96 -5.19 1.77 -12.73
N THR A 97 -5.64 2.41 -11.65
CA THR A 97 -5.24 3.78 -11.32
C THR A 97 -5.36 4.04 -9.81
N THR A 98 -4.44 4.81 -9.28
CA THR A 98 -4.50 5.37 -7.93
C THR A 98 -5.28 6.71 -7.91
N ASP A 99 -5.48 7.35 -9.07
CA ASP A 99 -6.19 8.63 -9.19
C ASP A 99 -7.30 8.57 -10.27
N PRO A 100 -8.48 8.02 -9.92
CA PRO A 100 -9.58 7.89 -10.87
C PRO A 100 -10.14 9.23 -11.36
N GLN A 101 -9.87 10.34 -10.65
CA GLN A 101 -10.35 11.67 -11.04
C GLN A 101 -9.60 12.21 -12.26
N LYS A 102 -8.38 11.76 -12.50
CA LYS A 102 -7.59 12.10 -13.69
C LYS A 102 -7.93 11.28 -14.93
N VAL A 103 -8.68 10.19 -14.78
CA VAL A 103 -9.12 9.39 -15.92
C VAL A 103 -10.27 10.08 -16.62
N LEU A 104 -10.22 10.14 -17.97
CA LEU A 104 -11.23 10.83 -18.76
C LEU A 104 -12.63 10.26 -18.48
N PRO A 105 -13.66 11.12 -18.28
CA PRO A 105 -15.04 10.67 -18.06
C PRO A 105 -15.59 9.79 -19.19
N THR A 106 -15.08 10.00 -20.40
CA THR A 106 -15.41 9.18 -21.59
C THR A 106 -14.95 7.73 -21.46
N ILE A 107 -13.84 7.45 -20.77
CA ILE A 107 -13.39 6.08 -20.43
C ILE A 107 -14.26 5.52 -19.30
N LEU A 108 -14.44 6.29 -18.21
CA LEU A 108 -15.18 5.83 -17.03
C LEU A 108 -16.62 5.41 -17.35
N SER A 109 -17.24 6.02 -18.38
CA SER A 109 -18.60 5.67 -18.83
C SER A 109 -18.68 4.36 -19.61
N ARG A 110 -17.54 3.79 -20.03
CA ARG A 110 -17.46 2.59 -20.89
C ARG A 110 -16.84 1.38 -20.20
N VAL A 111 -16.38 1.55 -18.99
CA VAL A 111 -15.74 0.48 -18.21
C VAL A 111 -16.56 0.18 -16.95
N GLN A 112 -16.48 -1.06 -16.49
CA GLN A 112 -16.96 -1.40 -15.16
C GLN A 112 -15.93 -0.99 -14.14
N ARG A 113 -16.32 -0.15 -13.16
CA ARG A 113 -15.46 0.34 -12.10
C ARG A 113 -15.54 -0.55 -10.85
N PHE A 114 -14.38 -0.85 -10.28
CA PHE A 114 -14.20 -1.54 -9.01
C PHE A 114 -13.30 -0.70 -8.12
N ASP A 115 -13.82 -0.24 -6.98
CA ASP A 115 -13.05 0.53 -6.01
C ASP A 115 -12.46 -0.40 -4.94
N PHE A 116 -11.15 -0.29 -4.73
CA PHE A 116 -10.44 -1.00 -3.67
C PHE A 116 -10.20 -0.05 -2.50
N SER A 117 -10.62 -0.45 -1.32
CA SER A 117 -10.36 0.28 -0.08
C SER A 117 -9.04 -0.16 0.55
N LYS A 118 -8.55 0.66 1.48
CA LYS A 118 -7.42 0.29 2.35
C LYS A 118 -7.72 -0.99 3.09
N VAL A 119 -6.72 -1.84 3.24
CA VAL A 119 -6.82 -3.06 4.03
C VAL A 119 -6.80 -2.71 5.51
N ARG A 120 -7.62 -3.37 6.31
CA ARG A 120 -7.66 -3.15 7.76
C ARG A 120 -6.38 -3.63 8.42
N ASP A 121 -5.98 -2.97 9.49
CA ASP A 121 -4.76 -3.32 10.24
C ASP A 121 -4.73 -4.79 10.68
N GLU A 122 -5.86 -5.31 11.13
CA GLU A 122 -5.99 -6.72 11.54
C GLU A 122 -5.65 -7.70 10.41
N ASP A 123 -6.07 -7.39 9.18
CA ASP A 123 -5.83 -8.23 8.01
C ASP A 123 -4.37 -8.10 7.54
N LEU A 124 -3.76 -6.90 7.63
CA LEU A 124 -2.33 -6.69 7.38
C LEU A 124 -1.47 -7.47 8.39
N ILE A 125 -1.77 -7.35 9.69
CA ILE A 125 -1.07 -8.07 10.76
C ILE A 125 -1.19 -9.58 10.54
N LYS A 126 -2.38 -10.08 10.22
CA LYS A 126 -2.59 -11.50 9.92
C LYS A 126 -1.75 -11.98 8.74
N ASN A 127 -1.61 -11.15 7.70
CA ASN A 127 -0.77 -11.49 6.54
C ASN A 127 0.71 -11.51 6.90
N MET A 128 1.18 -10.53 7.67
CA MET A 128 2.57 -10.46 8.15
C MET A 128 2.90 -11.65 9.06
N LYS A 129 2.02 -12.01 10.01
CA LYS A 129 2.17 -13.19 10.87
C LYS A 129 2.33 -14.45 10.04
N ARG A 130 1.48 -14.66 9.03
CA ARG A 130 1.60 -15.82 8.12
C ARG A 130 2.95 -15.90 7.42
N VAL A 131 3.52 -14.77 7.02
CA VAL A 131 4.86 -14.74 6.38
C VAL A 131 5.94 -15.09 7.39
N LEU A 132 5.94 -14.46 8.56
CA LEU A 132 6.94 -14.69 9.60
C LEU A 132 6.90 -16.11 10.17
N ASP A 133 5.69 -16.67 10.38
CA ASP A 133 5.51 -18.05 10.85
C ASP A 133 6.09 -19.06 9.84
N ASN A 134 5.93 -18.81 8.53
CA ASN A 134 6.53 -19.66 7.49
C ASN A 134 8.05 -19.57 7.44
N GLU A 135 8.62 -18.42 7.75
CA GLU A 135 10.08 -18.20 7.82
C GLU A 135 10.67 -18.52 9.19
N HIS A 136 9.84 -18.98 10.16
CA HIS A 136 10.22 -19.30 11.54
C HIS A 136 10.83 -18.14 12.32
N ILE A 137 10.36 -16.91 12.04
CA ILE A 137 10.82 -15.67 12.70
C ILE A 137 9.89 -15.37 13.87
N THR A 138 10.46 -15.08 15.05
CA THR A 138 9.71 -14.65 16.23
C THR A 138 9.48 -13.14 16.22
N TYR A 139 8.36 -12.70 16.82
CA TYR A 139 7.97 -11.29 16.77
C TYR A 139 7.13 -10.87 17.97
N GLU A 140 7.25 -9.62 18.37
CA GLU A 140 6.30 -8.96 19.26
C GLU A 140 5.09 -8.47 18.47
N GLU A 141 3.88 -8.65 19.01
CA GLU A 141 2.65 -8.22 18.35
C GLU A 141 2.59 -6.69 18.16
N ASP A 142 3.10 -5.93 19.11
CA ASP A 142 3.16 -4.47 19.03
C ASP A 142 4.11 -3.99 17.92
N ALA A 143 5.16 -4.75 17.59
CA ALA A 143 6.01 -4.48 16.44
C ALA A 143 5.22 -4.59 15.12
N LEU A 144 4.38 -5.62 14.96
CA LEU A 144 3.54 -5.79 13.78
C LEU A 144 2.44 -4.73 13.69
N ARG A 145 1.87 -4.31 14.82
CA ARG A 145 0.92 -3.19 14.87
C ARG A 145 1.57 -1.90 14.41
N LEU A 146 2.80 -1.65 14.84
CA LEU A 146 3.57 -0.49 14.41
C LEU A 146 3.82 -0.53 12.90
N ILE A 147 4.27 -1.66 12.34
CA ILE A 147 4.49 -1.81 10.89
C ILE A 147 3.18 -1.60 10.13
N SER A 148 2.05 -2.14 10.61
CA SER A 148 0.74 -1.96 9.98
C SER A 148 0.32 -0.49 9.94
N SER A 149 0.42 0.23 11.05
CA SER A 149 0.09 1.65 11.13
C SER A 149 0.91 2.52 10.18
N LEU A 150 2.16 2.10 9.91
CA LEU A 150 3.08 2.76 8.98
C LEU A 150 2.74 2.52 7.51
N SER A 151 1.98 1.47 7.23
CA SER A 151 1.71 0.99 5.87
C SER A 151 0.44 1.58 5.27
N ASP A 152 -0.30 2.39 6.03
CA ASP A 152 -1.51 3.12 5.61
C ASP A 152 -2.51 2.23 4.82
N GLY A 153 -2.66 0.97 5.24
CA GLY A 153 -3.55 0.01 4.59
C GLY A 153 -3.00 -0.63 3.31
N GLY A 154 -1.72 -0.40 2.98
CA GLY A 154 -1.04 -0.96 1.81
C GLY A 154 -0.39 -2.32 2.11
N VAL A 155 -0.84 -3.39 1.44
CA VAL A 155 -0.22 -4.73 1.61
C VAL A 155 1.23 -4.73 1.11
N ARG A 156 1.50 -4.09 -0.03
CA ARG A 156 2.84 -4.00 -0.60
C ARG A 156 3.78 -3.24 0.33
N ASP A 157 3.30 -2.14 0.89
CA ASP A 157 4.09 -1.29 1.79
C ASP A 157 4.38 -2.01 3.11
N SER A 158 3.38 -2.74 3.67
CA SER A 158 3.56 -3.52 4.88
C SER A 158 4.59 -4.64 4.72
N LEU A 159 4.58 -5.36 3.59
CA LEU A 159 5.55 -6.41 3.32
C LEU A 159 6.94 -5.83 3.02
N SER A 160 7.03 -4.72 2.29
CA SER A 160 8.31 -4.05 2.02
C SER A 160 8.95 -3.51 3.29
N LEU A 161 8.14 -3.00 4.22
CA LEU A 161 8.62 -2.55 5.52
C LEU A 161 9.02 -3.73 6.41
N LEU A 162 8.21 -4.79 6.40
CA LEU A 162 8.53 -6.04 7.11
C LEU A 162 9.87 -6.63 6.66
N ASP A 163 10.13 -6.68 5.36
CA ASP A 163 11.39 -7.17 4.80
C ASP A 163 12.60 -6.37 5.31
N LYS A 164 12.47 -5.04 5.37
CA LYS A 164 13.52 -4.18 5.96
C LYS A 164 13.73 -4.49 7.44
N VAL A 165 12.65 -4.68 8.19
CA VAL A 165 12.71 -5.00 9.63
C VAL A 165 13.36 -6.36 9.84
N VAL A 166 12.97 -7.39 9.10
CA VAL A 166 13.59 -8.72 9.16
C VAL A 166 15.08 -8.65 8.82
N SER A 167 15.44 -7.89 7.80
CA SER A 167 16.86 -7.70 7.40
C SER A 167 17.68 -7.04 8.49
N TYR A 168 17.09 -6.20 9.34
CA TYR A 168 17.76 -5.50 10.44
C TYR A 168 17.79 -6.32 11.73
N CYS A 169 16.65 -6.90 12.13
CA CYS A 169 16.47 -7.59 13.41
C CYS A 169 16.91 -9.05 13.37
N GLY A 170 16.92 -9.69 12.18
CA GLY A 170 17.12 -11.14 12.05
C GLY A 170 15.89 -11.93 12.49
N ASP A 171 16.09 -12.98 13.29
CA ASP A 171 15.07 -13.97 13.61
C ASP A 171 14.16 -13.61 14.80
N ASP A 172 14.35 -12.44 15.43
CA ASP A 172 13.56 -11.97 16.59
C ASP A 172 13.24 -10.49 16.47
N ILE A 173 11.99 -10.17 16.14
CA ILE A 173 11.53 -8.81 15.89
C ILE A 173 10.94 -8.22 17.16
N LYS A 174 11.62 -7.22 17.73
CA LYS A 174 11.14 -6.45 18.88
C LYS A 174 10.68 -5.06 18.49
N THR A 175 9.68 -4.55 19.17
CA THR A 175 9.13 -3.21 18.95
C THR A 175 10.20 -2.12 19.06
N LYS A 176 11.14 -2.29 20.02
CA LYS A 176 12.26 -1.37 20.19
C LYS A 176 13.14 -1.30 18.94
N ASP A 177 13.49 -2.47 18.37
CA ASP A 177 14.38 -2.54 17.21
C ASP A 177 13.72 -1.92 15.98
N VAL A 178 12.38 -2.08 15.84
CA VAL A 178 11.59 -1.42 14.79
C VAL A 178 11.61 0.10 14.96
N ASN A 179 11.44 0.60 16.18
CA ASN A 179 11.53 2.03 16.47
C ASN A 179 12.93 2.58 16.15
N ASP A 180 13.98 1.88 16.56
CA ASP A 180 15.37 2.30 16.33
C ASP A 180 15.69 2.31 14.80
N LEU A 181 15.27 1.28 14.07
CA LEU A 181 15.44 1.20 12.62
C LEU A 181 14.76 2.34 11.86
N LEU A 182 13.56 2.71 12.30
CA LEU A 182 12.73 3.70 11.62
C LEU A 182 12.90 5.12 12.15
N GLY A 183 13.78 5.30 13.13
CA GLY A 183 14.01 6.60 13.77
C GLY A 183 12.76 7.15 14.46
N LEU A 184 11.95 6.26 15.07
CA LEU A 184 10.73 6.63 15.76
C LEU A 184 11.00 6.82 17.26
N LEU A 185 10.26 7.72 17.87
CA LEU A 185 10.18 7.76 19.32
C LEU A 185 9.21 6.68 19.82
N SER A 186 9.51 6.10 20.95
CA SER A 186 8.53 5.29 21.67
C SER A 186 7.44 6.19 22.25
N LEU A 187 6.23 5.66 22.39
CA LEU A 187 5.12 6.41 22.97
C LEU A 187 5.46 7.00 24.36
N ASP A 188 6.21 6.26 25.19
CA ASP A 188 6.63 6.76 26.50
C ASP A 188 7.60 7.95 26.39
N GLU A 189 8.47 7.98 25.38
CA GLU A 189 9.35 9.13 25.10
C GLU A 189 8.55 10.34 24.60
N GLU A 190 7.55 10.11 23.77
CA GLU A 190 6.65 11.17 23.28
C GLU A 190 5.83 11.77 24.42
N ILE A 191 5.26 10.95 25.29
CA ILE A 191 4.55 11.40 26.50
C ILE A 191 5.49 12.17 27.45
N ALA A 192 6.71 11.68 27.64
CA ALA A 192 7.70 12.39 28.47
C ALA A 192 8.01 13.78 27.90
N LEU A 193 8.14 13.88 26.57
CA LEU A 193 8.38 15.16 25.89
C LEU A 193 7.19 16.12 26.05
N ILE A 194 5.95 15.62 25.94
CA ILE A 194 4.74 16.40 26.17
C ILE A 194 4.70 16.95 27.60
N ASN A 195 5.01 16.12 28.59
CA ASN A 195 5.04 16.52 29.96
C ASN A 195 6.15 17.57 30.26
N ASP A 196 7.31 17.45 29.60
CA ASP A 196 8.36 18.47 29.72
C ASP A 196 7.96 19.80 29.06
N ILE A 197 7.20 19.75 27.96
CA ILE A 197 6.61 20.94 27.33
C ILE A 197 5.60 21.60 28.30
N SER A 198 4.71 20.82 28.91
CA SER A 198 3.71 21.31 29.87
C SER A 198 4.35 21.94 31.09
N MET A 199 5.47 21.37 31.56
CA MET A 199 6.27 21.89 32.64
C MET A 199 7.19 23.08 32.27
N LYS A 200 7.12 23.54 30.98
CA LYS A 200 7.93 24.65 30.46
C LYS A 200 9.44 24.42 30.51
N LYS A 201 9.92 23.18 30.48
CA LYS A 201 11.32 22.82 30.48
C LYS A 201 11.94 22.91 29.06
N ALA A 202 11.98 24.11 28.51
CA ALA A 202 12.38 24.35 27.14
C ALA A 202 13.77 23.77 26.76
N ASP A 203 14.75 23.89 27.65
CA ASP A 203 16.11 23.40 27.43
C ASP A 203 16.15 21.87 27.30
N ALA A 204 15.41 21.16 28.17
CA ALA A 204 15.33 19.70 28.12
C ALA A 204 14.66 19.21 26.82
N VAL A 205 13.56 19.85 26.39
CA VAL A 205 12.83 19.57 25.17
C VAL A 205 13.73 19.77 23.95
N LEU A 206 14.39 20.93 23.85
CA LEU A 206 15.26 21.24 22.70
C LEU A 206 16.46 20.28 22.62
N LYS A 207 17.04 19.93 23.77
CA LYS A 207 18.15 18.98 23.83
C LYS A 207 17.71 17.59 23.38
N SER A 208 16.59 17.08 23.90
CA SER A 208 16.03 15.78 23.52
C SER A 208 15.74 15.70 22.01
N ILE A 209 15.04 16.68 21.44
CA ILE A 209 14.74 16.72 20.00
C ILE A 209 16.04 16.77 19.19
N LYS A 210 17.04 17.55 19.59
CA LYS A 210 18.31 17.66 18.88
C LYS A 210 19.09 16.34 18.89
N GLU A 211 19.14 15.65 20.02
CA GLU A 211 19.80 14.35 20.16
C GLU A 211 19.13 13.31 19.28
N ARG A 212 17.79 13.24 19.28
CA ARG A 212 17.03 12.31 18.42
C ARG A 212 17.15 12.65 16.95
N TYR A 213 17.16 13.92 16.59
CA TYR A 213 17.37 14.34 15.21
C TYR A 213 18.74 13.89 14.67
N GLN A 214 19.80 13.96 15.50
CA GLN A 214 21.12 13.44 15.15
C GLN A 214 21.16 11.92 14.99
N GLN A 215 20.24 11.20 15.64
CA GLN A 215 20.05 9.75 15.53
C GLN A 215 19.14 9.32 14.36
N GLY A 216 18.63 10.28 13.57
CA GLY A 216 17.82 9.98 12.40
C GLY A 216 16.30 10.12 12.58
N LEU A 217 15.84 10.85 13.63
CA LEU A 217 14.40 11.10 13.83
C LEU A 217 13.76 11.74 12.60
N ASP A 218 12.69 11.12 12.10
CA ASP A 218 11.82 11.73 11.08
C ASP A 218 10.94 12.83 11.72
N ILE A 219 11.34 14.07 11.52
CA ILE A 219 10.64 15.25 12.06
C ILE A 219 9.20 15.38 11.53
N ARG A 220 8.93 14.97 10.28
CA ARG A 220 7.58 15.09 9.71
C ARG A 220 6.64 14.11 10.40
N ARG A 221 7.10 12.90 10.59
CA ARG A 221 6.36 11.88 11.31
C ARG A 221 6.18 12.25 12.77
N PHE A 222 7.25 12.58 13.49
CA PHE A 222 7.21 13.03 14.87
C PHE A 222 6.16 14.14 15.09
N ARG A 223 6.10 15.12 14.20
CA ARG A 223 5.07 16.16 14.26
C ARG A 223 3.66 15.58 14.17
N ASN A 224 3.43 14.62 13.28
CA ASN A 224 2.11 14.00 13.10
C ASN A 224 1.72 13.15 14.31
N ASP A 225 2.66 12.40 14.87
CA ASP A 225 2.44 11.59 16.06
C ASP A 225 2.10 12.48 17.27
N MET A 226 2.82 13.59 17.46
CA MET A 226 2.51 14.60 18.47
C MET A 226 1.10 15.20 18.29
N ILE A 227 0.68 15.51 17.05
CA ILE A 227 -0.67 16.02 16.78
C ILE A 227 -1.72 14.97 17.17
N ASN A 228 -1.51 13.71 16.85
CA ASN A 228 -2.43 12.62 17.16
C ASN A 228 -2.55 12.40 18.68
N ILE A 229 -1.45 12.42 19.40
CA ILE A 229 -1.45 12.31 20.86
C ILE A 229 -2.21 13.48 21.49
N TYR A 230 -1.94 14.72 21.06
CA TYR A 230 -2.67 15.88 21.56
C TYR A 230 -4.16 15.85 21.22
N LYS A 231 -4.53 15.35 20.04
CA LYS A 231 -5.94 15.15 19.65
C LYS A 231 -6.64 14.19 20.61
N ASP A 232 -6.06 13.03 20.85
CA ASP A 232 -6.62 12.04 21.78
C ASP A 232 -6.69 12.56 23.22
N PHE A 233 -5.64 13.25 23.68
CA PHE A 233 -5.63 13.89 24.97
C PHE A 233 -6.75 14.92 25.15
N LEU A 234 -6.99 15.77 24.14
CA LEU A 234 -8.08 16.74 24.15
C LEU A 234 -9.45 16.06 24.15
N ILE A 235 -9.64 15.03 23.31
CA ILE A 235 -10.89 14.26 23.26
C ILE A 235 -11.17 13.65 24.62
N TYR A 236 -10.20 13.00 25.25
CA TYR A 236 -10.37 12.38 26.56
C TYR A 236 -10.70 13.42 27.66
N ASN A 237 -10.01 14.56 27.66
CA ASN A 237 -10.29 15.60 28.66
C ASN A 237 -11.71 16.19 28.55
N ILE A 238 -12.24 16.25 27.33
CA ILE A 238 -13.58 16.81 27.10
C ILE A 238 -14.67 15.77 27.34
N THR A 239 -14.49 14.56 26.84
CA THR A 239 -15.55 13.54 26.76
C THR A 239 -15.48 12.50 27.86
N GLN A 240 -14.29 12.24 28.42
CA GLN A 240 -13.98 11.11 29.31
C GLN A 240 -14.33 9.74 28.71
N ASP A 241 -14.49 9.67 27.38
CA ASP A 241 -14.87 8.47 26.64
C ASP A 241 -13.66 7.89 25.92
N VAL A 242 -13.20 6.73 26.40
CA VAL A 242 -12.05 5.99 25.86
C VAL A 242 -12.35 5.42 24.47
N SER A 243 -13.62 5.18 24.14
CA SER A 243 -14.01 4.60 22.86
C SER A 243 -13.77 5.55 21.67
N LEU A 244 -13.54 6.83 21.94
CA LEU A 244 -13.28 7.87 20.94
C LEU A 244 -11.78 8.07 20.68
N LEU A 245 -10.90 7.39 21.43
CA LEU A 245 -9.45 7.47 21.23
C LEU A 245 -9.02 6.60 20.06
N GLU A 246 -8.20 7.16 19.18
CA GLU A 246 -7.71 6.46 17.99
C GLU A 246 -6.27 5.93 18.15
N HIS A 247 -5.44 6.58 18.97
CA HIS A 247 -4.00 6.31 19.06
C HIS A 247 -3.54 5.93 20.48
N LEU A 248 -4.20 6.47 21.52
CA LEU A 248 -3.83 6.25 22.91
C LEU A 248 -4.79 5.29 23.62
N ARG A 249 -4.24 4.49 24.54
CA ARG A 249 -5.03 3.72 25.50
C ARG A 249 -5.32 4.57 26.74
N GLU A 250 -6.32 4.17 27.54
CA GLU A 250 -6.71 4.89 28.76
C GLU A 250 -5.57 5.10 29.74
N ASN A 251 -4.73 4.08 29.94
CA ASN A 251 -3.57 4.16 30.81
C ASN A 251 -2.45 5.08 30.29
N GLU A 252 -2.40 5.29 28.98
CA GLU A 252 -1.40 6.14 28.33
C GLU A 252 -1.83 7.61 28.37
N VAL A 253 -3.09 7.89 28.04
CA VAL A 253 -3.61 9.27 28.12
C VAL A 253 -3.58 9.83 29.52
N LYS A 254 -3.75 8.99 30.55
CA LYS A 254 -3.63 9.38 31.98
C LYS A 254 -2.22 9.70 32.43
N LYS A 255 -1.17 9.34 31.67
CA LYS A 255 0.22 9.73 31.95
C LYS A 255 0.56 11.15 31.50
N ILE A 256 -0.30 11.78 30.70
CA ILE A 256 -0.10 13.15 30.19
C ILE A 256 -0.65 14.13 31.21
N HIS A 257 0.18 15.12 31.59
CA HIS A 257 -0.11 16.10 32.65
C HIS A 257 -0.25 17.53 32.12
#